data_94e8f89ea52d1925403e40f02e0fd0cb
#
_entry.id   94e8f89ea52d1925403e40f02e0fd0cb
#
_cell.length_a   1.000
_cell.length_b   1.000
_cell.length_c   1.000
_cell.angle_alpha   90.00
_cell.angle_beta   90.00
_cell.angle_gamma   90.00
#
_symmetry.space_group_name_H-M   'P 1'
#
loop_
_entity.id
_entity.type
_entity.pdbx_description
1 polymer ?
#
loop_
_entity_poly.entity_id
_entity_poly.type
_entity_poly.pdbx_seq_one_letter_code
_entity_poly.pdbx_strand_id
1 'polypeptide(L)'
;MIENENNNLEAIEEDKKTNPLDSILDWLESFAFAIFVVILIFTFVLRTVVVCGESMSPNFHDKDRLIISHFNLTPEKGDILVMNSFGLHETIIKRCIGTEGDKIKIDYNKNTVEVNGEVISNDYLRETMRDKPTYNQEFKVSSGVYEYIVPDGKIFVMGDNRNGSSDSRSSFVGFINEEDVLGKVIFRIYPFSELGRIESFI
;
A
#
# COMPACT_ATOMS: atom_id res chain seq x y z
N MET A 1 46.48 -55.35 7.21
CA MET A 1 45.45 -54.78 6.27
C MET A 1 44.58 -53.67 6.92
N ILE A 2 44.35 -53.73 8.23
CA ILE A 2 43.57 -52.73 9.00
C ILE A 2 44.33 -51.43 9.29
N GLU A 3 45.67 -51.50 9.43
CA GLU A 3 46.49 -50.29 9.68
C GLU A 3 46.59 -49.32 8.46
N ASN A 4 46.51 -49.87 7.24
CA ASN A 4 46.52 -49.03 6.03
C ASN A 4 45.21 -48.29 5.76
N GLU A 5 44.06 -48.75 6.25
CA GLU A 5 42.80 -48.06 6.11
C GLU A 5 42.65 -46.87 7.09
N ASN A 6 43.18 -47.03 8.32
CA ASN A 6 43.16 -45.93 9.30
C ASN A 6 44.06 -44.77 8.88
N ASN A 7 45.23 -45.04 8.33
CA ASN A 7 46.12 -43.99 7.82
C ASN A 7 45.56 -43.24 6.62
N ASN A 8 44.72 -43.87 5.81
CA ASN A 8 44.01 -43.19 4.71
C ASN A 8 42.84 -42.34 5.19
N LEU A 9 42.17 -42.70 6.29
CA LEU A 9 41.10 -41.88 6.87
C LEU A 9 41.63 -40.63 7.58
N GLU A 10 42.78 -40.75 8.30
CA GLU A 10 43.45 -39.61 8.93
C GLU A 10 44.03 -38.63 7.89
N ALA A 11 44.52 -39.13 6.74
CA ALA A 11 45.03 -38.29 5.65
C ALA A 11 43.90 -37.53 4.92
N ILE A 12 42.66 -38.02 4.97
CA ILE A 12 41.46 -37.33 4.39
C ILE A 12 40.92 -36.25 5.34
N GLU A 13 41.11 -36.41 6.65
CA GLU A 13 40.73 -35.40 7.64
C GLU A 13 41.70 -34.23 7.78
N GLU A 14 43.01 -34.44 7.49
CA GLU A 14 44.01 -33.36 7.56
C GLU A 14 43.97 -32.34 6.42
N ASP A 15 43.29 -32.64 5.30
CA ASP A 15 43.25 -31.74 4.13
C ASP A 15 42.09 -30.69 4.18
N LYS A 16 41.45 -30.56 5.32
CA LYS A 16 40.44 -29.52 5.57
C LYS A 16 40.92 -28.36 6.46
N LYS A 17 42.19 -28.03 6.42
CA LYS A 17 42.64 -26.70 6.88
C LYS A 17 42.26 -25.67 5.81
N THR A 18 41.01 -25.21 5.85
CA THR A 18 40.60 -24.08 5.05
C THR A 18 41.57 -22.93 5.33
N ASN A 19 42.21 -22.45 4.29
CA ASN A 19 43.03 -21.26 4.37
C ASN A 19 42.16 -20.11 4.94
N PRO A 20 42.65 -19.34 5.88
CA PRO A 20 41.85 -18.20 6.40
C PRO A 20 41.41 -17.23 5.29
N LEU A 21 42.15 -17.19 4.18
CA LEU A 21 41.78 -16.43 2.99
C LEU A 21 40.54 -17.00 2.28
N ASP A 22 40.43 -18.34 2.17
CA ASP A 22 39.27 -19.00 1.53
C ASP A 22 38.03 -18.76 2.36
N SER A 23 38.11 -18.84 3.68
CA SER A 23 37.00 -18.53 4.58
C SER A 23 36.57 -17.07 4.48
N ILE A 24 37.51 -16.13 4.29
CA ILE A 24 37.19 -14.71 4.07
C ILE A 24 36.47 -14.50 2.71
N LEU A 25 36.94 -15.18 1.67
CA LEU A 25 36.37 -15.11 0.35
C LEU A 25 34.93 -15.66 0.33
N ASP A 26 34.70 -16.82 0.96
CA ASP A 26 33.38 -17.43 1.10
C ASP A 26 32.41 -16.50 1.86
N TRP A 27 32.90 -15.83 2.90
CA TRP A 27 32.10 -14.85 3.64
C TRP A 27 31.77 -13.61 2.80
N LEU A 28 32.75 -13.11 2.03
CA LEU A 28 32.51 -11.97 1.11
C LEU A 28 31.53 -12.33 -0.01
N GLU A 29 31.62 -13.54 -0.57
CA GLU A 29 30.67 -14.01 -1.57
C GLU A 29 29.26 -14.09 -1.00
N SER A 30 29.09 -14.69 0.16
CA SER A 30 27.80 -14.78 0.85
C SER A 30 27.22 -13.40 1.15
N PHE A 31 28.05 -12.45 1.57
CA PHE A 31 27.65 -11.09 1.85
C PHE A 31 27.25 -10.33 0.57
N ALA A 32 28.04 -10.49 -0.50
CA ALA A 32 27.71 -9.89 -1.80
C ALA A 32 26.40 -10.45 -2.36
N PHE A 33 26.17 -11.76 -2.23
CA PHE A 33 24.90 -12.38 -2.63
C PHE A 33 23.72 -11.85 -1.80
N ALA A 34 23.88 -11.73 -0.49
CA ALA A 34 22.84 -11.16 0.37
C ALA A 34 22.50 -9.72 -0.03
N ILE A 35 23.50 -8.88 -0.30
CA ILE A 35 23.28 -7.49 -0.80
C ILE A 35 22.56 -7.52 -2.14
N PHE A 36 22.97 -8.39 -3.06
CA PHE A 36 22.33 -8.52 -4.37
C PHE A 36 20.83 -8.86 -4.24
N VAL A 37 20.50 -9.83 -3.38
CA VAL A 37 19.09 -10.21 -3.12
C VAL A 37 18.31 -9.02 -2.53
N VAL A 38 18.88 -8.30 -1.57
CA VAL A 38 18.25 -7.10 -0.99
C VAL A 38 17.97 -6.04 -2.06
N ILE A 39 18.95 -5.77 -2.94
CA ILE A 39 18.79 -4.82 -4.05
C ILE A 39 17.66 -5.27 -4.99
N LEU A 40 17.58 -6.57 -5.33
CA LEU A 40 16.48 -7.10 -6.15
C LEU A 40 15.12 -6.86 -5.50
N ILE A 41 14.98 -7.14 -4.20
CA ILE A 41 13.73 -6.92 -3.47
C ILE A 41 13.31 -5.45 -3.54
N PHE A 42 14.22 -4.52 -3.22
CA PHE A 42 13.92 -3.08 -3.26
C PHE A 42 13.72 -2.53 -4.68
N THR A 43 14.28 -3.17 -5.69
CA THR A 43 14.11 -2.73 -7.08
C THR A 43 12.80 -3.20 -7.68
N PHE A 44 12.39 -4.46 -7.39
CA PHE A 44 11.27 -5.10 -8.07
C PHE A 44 10.01 -5.26 -7.24
N VAL A 45 10.11 -5.25 -5.91
CA VAL A 45 8.98 -5.56 -5.02
C VAL A 45 8.53 -4.35 -4.23
N LEU A 46 9.48 -3.54 -3.72
CA LEU A 46 9.21 -2.42 -2.82
C LEU A 46 9.62 -1.10 -3.48
N ARG A 47 8.77 -0.09 -3.33
CA ARG A 47 9.08 1.28 -3.74
C ARG A 47 8.82 2.24 -2.59
N THR A 48 9.59 3.33 -2.54
CA THR A 48 9.35 4.40 -1.58
C THR A 48 8.60 5.54 -2.24
N VAL A 49 7.60 6.08 -1.53
CA VAL A 49 6.83 7.25 -1.95
C VAL A 49 6.83 8.30 -0.84
N VAL A 50 6.67 9.56 -1.22
CA VAL A 50 6.52 10.68 -0.30
C VAL A 50 5.09 11.19 -0.41
N VAL A 51 4.41 11.33 0.72
CA VAL A 51 3.06 11.92 0.77
C VAL A 51 3.18 13.41 0.48
N CYS A 52 2.34 13.90 -0.43
CA CYS A 52 2.21 15.32 -0.74
C CYS A 52 0.79 15.78 -0.40
N GLY A 53 0.68 16.78 0.46
CA GLY A 53 -0.59 17.36 0.90
C GLY A 53 -1.27 16.61 2.03
N GLU A 54 -2.48 17.08 2.38
CA GLU A 54 -3.20 16.71 3.60
C GLU A 54 -4.46 15.86 3.34
N SER A 55 -4.62 15.31 2.15
CA SER A 55 -5.84 14.57 1.78
C SER A 55 -6.07 13.29 2.58
N MET A 56 -5.02 12.77 3.24
CA MET A 56 -5.06 11.57 4.08
C MET A 56 -4.88 11.86 5.58
N SER A 57 -4.92 13.16 5.97
CA SER A 57 -4.91 13.56 7.39
C SER A 57 -6.19 13.07 8.09
N PRO A 58 -6.13 12.63 9.37
CA PRO A 58 -4.99 12.71 10.28
C PRO A 58 -4.01 11.51 10.19
N ASN A 59 -4.32 10.50 9.37
CA ASN A 59 -3.55 9.25 9.36
C ASN A 59 -2.21 9.38 8.63
N PHE A 60 -2.14 10.25 7.60
CA PHE A 60 -0.90 10.56 6.88
C PHE A 60 -0.80 12.07 6.67
N HIS A 61 0.41 12.59 6.80
CA HIS A 61 0.71 14.02 6.69
C HIS A 61 1.68 14.29 5.55
N ASP A 62 1.75 15.55 5.14
CA ASP A 62 2.72 15.99 4.16
C ASP A 62 4.15 15.59 4.56
N LYS A 63 4.93 15.10 3.60
CA LYS A 63 6.31 14.59 3.76
C LYS A 63 6.47 13.26 4.48
N ASP A 64 5.41 12.57 4.86
CA ASP A 64 5.51 11.18 5.29
C ASP A 64 6.18 10.36 4.19
N ARG A 65 7.07 9.43 4.59
CA ARG A 65 7.71 8.50 3.65
C ARG A 65 7.19 7.11 3.89
N LEU A 66 6.67 6.52 2.83
CA LEU A 66 5.99 5.24 2.87
C LEU A 66 6.68 4.25 1.96
N ILE A 67 6.58 2.97 2.32
CA ILE A 67 6.93 1.85 1.43
C ILE A 67 5.63 1.32 0.85
N ILE A 68 5.60 1.18 -0.47
CA ILE A 68 4.52 0.53 -1.19
C ILE A 68 5.01 -0.81 -1.75
N SER A 69 4.11 -1.79 -1.75
CA SER A 69 4.30 -3.05 -2.45
C SER A 69 3.36 -3.11 -3.65
N HIS A 70 3.91 -3.58 -4.75
CA HIS A 70 3.13 -3.82 -5.96
C HIS A 70 3.04 -5.31 -6.30
N PHE A 71 3.63 -6.15 -5.45
CA PHE A 71 3.62 -7.59 -5.65
C PHE A 71 2.23 -8.18 -5.37
N ASN A 72 1.68 -8.90 -6.36
CA ASN A 72 0.35 -9.53 -6.30
C ASN A 72 -0.75 -8.58 -5.79
N LEU A 73 -0.78 -7.38 -6.40
CA LEU A 73 -1.64 -6.29 -5.98
C LEU A 73 -3.08 -6.53 -6.46
N THR A 74 -3.93 -6.97 -5.55
CA THR A 74 -5.39 -6.93 -5.70
C THR A 74 -5.90 -5.92 -4.67
N PRO A 75 -6.50 -4.80 -5.10
CA PRO A 75 -7.06 -3.82 -4.16
C PRO A 75 -8.16 -4.43 -3.30
N GLU A 76 -8.09 -4.20 -1.99
CA GLU A 76 -9.10 -4.63 -1.03
C GLU A 76 -9.65 -3.41 -0.27
N LYS A 77 -10.86 -3.56 0.27
CA LYS A 77 -11.47 -2.52 1.12
C LYS A 77 -10.58 -2.23 2.32
N GLY A 78 -10.38 -0.95 2.62
CA GLY A 78 -9.50 -0.48 3.70
C GLY A 78 -8.06 -0.22 3.29
N ASP A 79 -7.61 -0.74 2.16
CA ASP A 79 -6.25 -0.55 1.69
C ASP A 79 -5.91 0.92 1.43
N ILE A 80 -4.72 1.32 1.82
CA ILE A 80 -4.16 2.60 1.40
C ILE A 80 -3.38 2.37 0.10
N LEU A 81 -3.87 2.97 -0.97
CA LEU A 81 -3.37 2.77 -2.32
C LEU A 81 -2.71 4.03 -2.88
N VAL A 82 -1.63 3.84 -3.61
CA VAL A 82 -1.00 4.88 -4.44
C VAL A 82 -1.35 4.58 -5.89
N MET A 83 -1.89 5.57 -6.59
CA MET A 83 -2.44 5.38 -7.93
C MET A 83 -2.30 6.62 -8.79
N ASN A 84 -2.32 6.45 -10.11
CA ASN A 84 -2.40 7.55 -11.04
C ASN A 84 -3.86 8.01 -11.19
N SER A 85 -4.08 9.31 -11.09
CA SER A 85 -5.37 9.94 -11.39
C SER A 85 -5.26 10.71 -12.70
N PHE A 86 -5.91 10.19 -13.74
CA PHE A 86 -5.91 10.87 -15.05
C PHE A 86 -6.63 12.22 -14.99
N GLY A 87 -7.72 12.31 -14.25
CA GLY A 87 -8.47 13.54 -14.14
C GLY A 87 -7.75 14.65 -13.37
N LEU A 88 -6.84 14.32 -12.48
CA LEU A 88 -5.99 15.28 -11.77
C LEU A 88 -4.60 15.44 -12.42
N HIS A 89 -4.23 14.56 -13.34
CA HIS A 89 -2.88 14.48 -13.94
C HIS A 89 -1.76 14.33 -12.92
N GLU A 90 -2.03 13.61 -11.82
CA GLU A 90 -1.07 13.41 -10.73
C GLU A 90 -1.20 12.03 -10.10
N THR A 91 -0.15 11.61 -9.38
CA THR A 91 -0.19 10.43 -8.53
C THR A 91 -0.78 10.81 -7.17
N ILE A 92 -1.81 10.08 -6.75
CA ILE A 92 -2.53 10.33 -5.51
C ILE A 92 -2.42 9.14 -4.56
N ILE A 93 -2.58 9.42 -3.27
CA ILE A 93 -2.74 8.42 -2.22
C ILE A 93 -4.14 8.52 -1.64
N LYS A 94 -4.89 7.42 -1.61
CA LYS A 94 -6.26 7.34 -1.09
C LYS A 94 -6.53 5.99 -0.45
N ARG A 95 -7.61 5.93 0.32
CA ARG A 95 -8.14 4.67 0.88
C ARG A 95 -9.16 4.06 -0.08
N CYS A 96 -9.01 2.76 -0.33
CA CYS A 96 -9.99 1.96 -1.06
C CYS A 96 -11.25 1.79 -0.18
N ILE A 97 -12.39 2.22 -0.69
CA ILE A 97 -13.68 2.11 0.00
C ILE A 97 -14.49 0.95 -0.57
N GLY A 98 -14.37 0.72 -1.87
CA GLY A 98 -15.05 -0.38 -2.55
C GLY A 98 -14.34 -0.79 -3.82
N THR A 99 -14.55 -2.03 -4.18
CA THR A 99 -14.01 -2.70 -5.36
C THR A 99 -15.14 -3.07 -6.31
N GLU A 100 -14.82 -3.64 -7.46
CA GLU A 100 -15.76 -4.08 -8.48
C GLU A 100 -17.05 -4.69 -7.90
N GLY A 101 -18.19 -4.22 -8.36
CA GLY A 101 -19.53 -4.69 -7.95
C GLY A 101 -20.03 -4.14 -6.62
N ASP A 102 -19.19 -3.50 -5.81
CA ASP A 102 -19.62 -2.95 -4.53
C ASP A 102 -20.62 -1.78 -4.72
N LYS A 103 -21.66 -1.77 -3.89
CA LYS A 103 -22.63 -0.68 -3.79
C LYS A 103 -22.25 0.22 -2.62
N ILE A 104 -21.90 1.48 -2.94
CA ILE A 104 -21.46 2.47 -1.95
C ILE A 104 -22.56 3.52 -1.82
N LYS A 105 -22.97 3.80 -0.57
CA LYS A 105 -23.89 4.86 -0.24
C LYS A 105 -23.27 5.83 0.73
N ILE A 106 -23.27 7.10 0.39
CA ILE A 106 -22.74 8.19 1.21
C ILE A 106 -23.92 9.09 1.62
N ASP A 107 -24.17 9.18 2.93
CA ASP A 107 -25.20 10.04 3.51
C ASP A 107 -24.52 11.14 4.35
N TYR A 108 -24.42 12.32 3.80
CA TYR A 108 -23.83 13.48 4.48
C TYR A 108 -24.70 14.00 5.64
N ASN A 109 -26.01 13.72 5.62
CA ASN A 109 -26.92 14.12 6.70
C ASN A 109 -26.68 13.28 7.95
N LYS A 110 -26.35 12.00 7.76
CA LYS A 110 -26.06 11.04 8.83
C LYS A 110 -24.57 10.91 9.10
N ASN A 111 -23.72 11.49 8.25
CA ASN A 111 -22.26 11.31 8.28
C ASN A 111 -21.85 9.84 8.16
N THR A 112 -22.49 9.06 7.30
CA THR A 112 -22.20 7.65 7.12
C THR A 112 -21.72 7.33 5.70
N VAL A 113 -20.86 6.33 5.59
CA VAL A 113 -20.52 5.63 4.35
C VAL A 113 -20.91 4.18 4.55
N GLU A 114 -21.74 3.66 3.67
CA GLU A 114 -22.19 2.27 3.67
C GLU A 114 -21.60 1.56 2.45
N VAL A 115 -21.14 0.34 2.63
CA VAL A 115 -20.70 -0.55 1.54
C VAL A 115 -21.52 -1.83 1.63
N ASN A 116 -22.30 -2.12 0.58
CA ASN A 116 -23.21 -3.26 0.50
C ASN A 116 -24.24 -3.31 1.66
N GLY A 117 -24.61 -2.13 2.18
CA GLY A 117 -25.57 -1.98 3.29
C GLY A 117 -24.94 -2.02 4.69
N GLU A 118 -23.64 -2.23 4.80
CA GLU A 118 -22.90 -2.17 6.06
C GLU A 118 -22.23 -0.81 6.21
N VAL A 119 -22.44 -0.15 7.36
CA VAL A 119 -21.79 1.14 7.66
C VAL A 119 -20.32 0.87 8.02
N ILE A 120 -19.42 1.49 7.27
CA ILE A 120 -17.99 1.41 7.58
C ILE A 120 -17.66 2.37 8.73
N SER A 121 -16.68 1.97 9.59
CA SER A 121 -16.24 2.84 10.68
C SER A 121 -15.67 4.16 10.17
N ASN A 122 -16.00 5.23 10.88
CA ASN A 122 -15.46 6.57 10.67
C ASN A 122 -14.54 7.00 11.83
N ASP A 123 -14.18 6.08 12.73
CA ASP A 123 -13.40 6.39 13.96
C ASP A 123 -12.00 6.92 13.66
N TYR A 124 -11.48 6.61 12.48
CA TYR A 124 -10.19 7.10 11.99
C TYR A 124 -10.24 8.49 11.35
N LEU A 125 -11.44 9.07 11.23
CA LEU A 125 -11.62 10.39 10.61
C LEU A 125 -11.59 11.49 11.68
N ARG A 126 -11.14 12.67 11.25
CA ARG A 126 -11.01 13.82 12.15
C ARG A 126 -12.30 14.62 12.31
N GLU A 127 -13.13 14.68 11.28
CA GLU A 127 -14.30 15.57 11.23
C GLU A 127 -15.45 14.99 10.41
N THR A 128 -16.63 15.54 10.64
CA THR A 128 -17.87 15.21 9.91
C THR A 128 -17.75 15.57 8.44
N MET A 129 -18.22 14.70 7.57
CA MET A 129 -18.24 14.93 6.12
C MET A 129 -19.25 16.03 5.75
N ARG A 130 -18.90 16.83 4.75
CA ARG A 130 -19.75 17.88 4.17
C ARG A 130 -20.04 17.56 2.71
N ASP A 131 -21.31 17.77 2.31
CA ASP A 131 -21.69 17.74 0.89
C ASP A 131 -21.05 18.91 0.15
N LYS A 132 -20.57 18.68 -1.08
CA LYS A 132 -19.94 19.70 -1.91
C LYS A 132 -20.53 19.74 -3.30
N PRO A 133 -20.66 20.95 -3.89
CA PRO A 133 -21.14 21.09 -5.28
C PRO A 133 -20.25 20.41 -6.32
N THR A 134 -18.97 20.19 -5.98
CA THR A 134 -17.98 19.53 -6.86
C THR A 134 -18.14 18.02 -6.93
N TYR A 135 -19.00 17.43 -6.08
CA TYR A 135 -19.27 16.00 -6.14
C TYR A 135 -20.12 15.67 -7.36
N ASN A 136 -19.93 14.48 -7.92
CA ASN A 136 -20.63 14.07 -9.13
C ASN A 136 -22.14 13.94 -8.86
N GLN A 137 -22.91 14.88 -9.39
CA GLN A 137 -24.35 14.99 -9.15
C GLN A 137 -25.16 13.87 -9.83
N GLU A 138 -24.58 13.12 -10.78
CA GLU A 138 -25.25 11.99 -11.43
C GLU A 138 -25.57 10.87 -10.43
N PHE A 139 -24.77 10.74 -9.37
CA PHE A 139 -24.95 9.73 -8.32
C PHE A 139 -25.80 10.22 -7.15
N LYS A 140 -26.32 11.45 -7.22
CA LYS A 140 -27.16 12.02 -6.17
C LYS A 140 -28.57 11.48 -6.23
N VAL A 141 -28.98 10.71 -5.21
CA VAL A 141 -30.32 10.11 -5.11
C VAL A 141 -31.30 10.98 -4.32
N SER A 142 -30.79 11.78 -3.37
CA SER A 142 -31.57 12.77 -2.61
C SER A 142 -30.65 13.84 -2.03
N SER A 143 -31.22 14.84 -1.32
CA SER A 143 -30.41 15.90 -0.70
C SER A 143 -29.40 15.33 0.27
N GLY A 144 -28.12 15.50 -0.05
CA GLY A 144 -27.00 15.01 0.76
C GLY A 144 -26.77 13.49 0.73
N VAL A 145 -27.42 12.74 -0.20
CA VAL A 145 -27.25 11.28 -0.33
C VAL A 145 -26.84 10.93 -1.75
N TYR A 146 -25.77 10.14 -1.86
CA TYR A 146 -25.19 9.65 -3.12
C TYR A 146 -25.08 8.13 -3.09
N GLU A 147 -25.35 7.48 -4.20
CA GLU A 147 -25.19 6.03 -4.39
C GLU A 147 -24.32 5.76 -5.62
N TYR A 148 -23.34 4.90 -5.43
CA TYR A 148 -22.40 4.49 -6.47
C TYR A 148 -22.44 2.96 -6.59
N ILE A 149 -22.33 2.45 -7.80
CA ILE A 149 -22.01 1.04 -8.06
C ILE A 149 -20.66 1.04 -8.76
N VAL A 150 -19.70 0.35 -8.18
CA VAL A 150 -18.33 0.30 -8.71
C VAL A 150 -18.33 -0.57 -9.96
N PRO A 151 -17.91 -0.03 -11.12
CA PRO A 151 -17.86 -0.80 -12.36
C PRO A 151 -16.77 -1.88 -12.33
N ASP A 152 -16.89 -2.85 -13.25
CA ASP A 152 -15.90 -3.91 -13.45
C ASP A 152 -14.50 -3.32 -13.69
N GLY A 153 -13.48 -3.90 -13.07
CA GLY A 153 -12.08 -3.49 -13.16
C GLY A 153 -11.78 -2.12 -12.55
N LYS A 154 -12.67 -1.60 -11.69
CA LYS A 154 -12.50 -0.28 -11.04
C LYS A 154 -12.62 -0.35 -9.53
N ILE A 155 -12.11 0.71 -8.89
CA ILE A 155 -12.21 0.91 -7.45
C ILE A 155 -12.79 2.30 -7.16
N PHE A 156 -13.42 2.42 -5.99
CA PHE A 156 -13.85 3.68 -5.42
C PHE A 156 -12.98 4.04 -4.22
N VAL A 157 -12.38 5.20 -4.28
CA VAL A 157 -11.41 5.63 -3.27
C VAL A 157 -11.81 6.95 -2.61
N MET A 158 -11.49 7.11 -1.34
CA MET A 158 -11.70 8.35 -0.61
C MET A 158 -10.45 8.73 0.18
N GLY A 159 -10.26 10.04 0.36
CA GLY A 159 -9.26 10.52 1.31
C GLY A 159 -9.76 10.44 2.75
N ASP A 160 -8.86 10.21 3.71
CA ASP A 160 -9.21 10.22 5.14
C ASP A 160 -9.59 11.64 5.60
N ASN A 161 -8.99 12.68 5.01
CA ASN A 161 -9.49 14.04 5.12
C ASN A 161 -10.69 14.25 4.20
N ARG A 162 -11.85 13.79 4.63
CA ARG A 162 -13.11 13.77 3.85
C ARG A 162 -13.47 15.11 3.24
N ASN A 163 -13.17 16.20 3.91
CA ASN A 163 -13.48 17.56 3.47
C ASN A 163 -12.33 18.22 2.69
N GLY A 164 -11.10 17.73 2.82
CA GLY A 164 -9.90 18.23 2.16
C GLY A 164 -9.36 17.33 1.03
N SER A 165 -10.17 16.41 0.51
CA SER A 165 -9.74 15.46 -0.51
C SER A 165 -10.48 15.64 -1.83
N SER A 166 -9.73 15.59 -2.93
CA SER A 166 -10.25 15.29 -4.27
C SER A 166 -10.11 13.78 -4.47
N ASP A 167 -11.25 13.08 -4.62
CA ASP A 167 -11.32 11.63 -4.69
C ASP A 167 -12.51 11.17 -5.52
N SER A 168 -12.87 9.89 -5.48
CA SER A 168 -13.90 9.31 -6.35
C SER A 168 -15.27 9.96 -6.26
N ARG A 169 -15.54 10.73 -5.23
CA ARG A 169 -16.78 11.54 -5.11
C ARG A 169 -16.83 12.68 -6.11
N SER A 170 -15.67 13.17 -6.53
CA SER A 170 -15.55 14.26 -7.50
C SER A 170 -15.62 13.72 -8.93
N SER A 171 -16.30 14.44 -9.82
CA SER A 171 -16.32 14.15 -11.26
C SER A 171 -14.94 14.24 -11.92
N PHE A 172 -13.98 14.93 -11.30
CA PHE A 172 -12.61 15.04 -11.81
C PHE A 172 -11.79 13.75 -11.58
N VAL A 173 -12.07 13.03 -10.50
CA VAL A 173 -11.36 11.77 -10.18
C VAL A 173 -12.20 10.58 -10.63
N GLY A 174 -13.43 10.48 -10.16
CA GLY A 174 -14.33 9.37 -10.46
C GLY A 174 -13.78 8.02 -9.98
N PHE A 175 -14.23 6.96 -10.64
CA PHE A 175 -13.70 5.61 -10.40
C PHE A 175 -12.29 5.48 -10.98
N ILE A 176 -11.39 4.83 -10.27
CA ILE A 176 -10.01 4.55 -10.69
C ILE A 176 -9.95 3.14 -11.28
N ASN A 177 -9.24 2.93 -12.39
CA ASN A 177 -9.01 1.58 -12.89
C ASN A 177 -8.00 0.86 -11.97
N GLU A 178 -8.19 -0.42 -11.76
CA GLU A 178 -7.24 -1.23 -10.95
C GLU A 178 -5.84 -1.22 -11.54
N GLU A 179 -5.71 -1.19 -12.86
CA GLU A 179 -4.43 -1.12 -13.58
C GLU A 179 -3.64 0.18 -13.32
N ASP A 180 -4.31 1.25 -12.87
CA ASP A 180 -3.68 2.53 -12.54
C ASP A 180 -3.11 2.54 -11.12
N VAL A 181 -3.32 1.48 -10.34
CA VAL A 181 -2.80 1.35 -8.98
C VAL A 181 -1.33 0.96 -9.02
N LEU A 182 -0.48 1.83 -8.49
CA LEU A 182 0.97 1.65 -8.44
C LEU A 182 1.44 0.77 -7.29
N GLY A 183 0.65 0.69 -6.22
CA GLY A 183 0.97 -0.14 -5.07
C GLY A 183 0.11 0.13 -3.84
N LYS A 184 0.15 -0.83 -2.91
CA LYS A 184 -0.46 -0.77 -1.58
C LYS A 184 0.58 -0.31 -0.58
N VAL A 185 0.24 0.65 0.25
CA VAL A 185 1.08 1.11 1.36
C VAL A 185 1.13 0.03 2.42
N ILE A 186 2.35 -0.40 2.76
CA ILE A 186 2.57 -1.47 3.73
C ILE A 186 3.31 -1.00 4.98
N PHE A 187 4.10 0.07 4.87
CA PHE A 187 4.94 0.51 5.97
C PHE A 187 5.23 2.00 5.89
N ARG A 188 5.28 2.69 7.06
CA ARG A 188 5.76 4.08 7.19
C ARG A 188 7.17 4.08 7.72
N ILE A 189 8.09 4.74 7.02
CA ILE A 189 9.51 4.85 7.40
C ILE A 189 9.87 6.23 7.97
N TYR A 190 9.05 7.24 7.75
CA TYR A 190 9.22 8.58 8.30
C TYR A 190 7.84 9.25 8.47
N PRO A 191 7.59 10.01 9.56
CA PRO A 191 8.50 10.32 10.67
C PRO A 191 8.83 9.10 11.55
N PHE A 192 10.01 9.09 12.16
CA PHE A 192 10.46 7.97 13.00
C PHE A 192 9.58 7.76 14.24
N SER A 193 8.88 8.82 14.69
CA SER A 193 7.90 8.73 15.79
C SER A 193 6.68 7.86 15.47
N GLU A 194 6.39 7.66 14.18
CA GLU A 194 5.25 6.90 13.68
C GLU A 194 5.69 5.76 12.75
N LEU A 195 6.95 5.32 12.92
CA LEU A 195 7.50 4.20 12.15
C LEU A 195 6.72 2.93 12.45
N GLY A 196 6.22 2.26 11.41
CA GLY A 196 5.47 1.03 11.60
C GLY A 196 4.72 0.55 10.38
N ARG A 197 4.12 -0.64 10.55
CA ARG A 197 3.25 -1.24 9.56
C ARG A 197 1.94 -0.45 9.48
N ILE A 198 1.44 -0.30 8.27
CA ILE A 198 0.12 0.28 8.03
C ILE A 198 -0.91 -0.85 7.98
N GLU A 199 -1.95 -0.71 8.79
CA GLU A 199 -3.06 -1.64 8.83
C GLU A 199 -4.23 -1.11 8.00
N SER A 200 -4.98 -2.03 7.39
CA SER A 200 -6.24 -1.71 6.71
C SER A 200 -7.33 -1.60 7.78
N PHE A 201 -7.94 -0.44 7.90
CA PHE A 201 -9.08 -0.22 8.79
C PHE A 201 -10.32 -0.02 7.94
N ILE A 202 -11.19 -1.01 7.88
CA ILE A 202 -12.62 -0.91 7.55
C ILE A 202 -13.36 -2.08 8.17
#